data_cd06ec4eee2fe3534e165f4fdc0a0e9f
#
_entry.id   cd06ec4eee2fe3534e165f4fdc0a0e9f
#
_cell.length_a   1.000
_cell.length_b   1.000
_cell.length_c   1.000
_cell.angle_alpha   90.00
_cell.angle_beta   90.00
_cell.angle_gamma   90.00
#
_symmetry.space_group_name_H-M   'P 1'
#
loop_
_entity.id
_entity.type
_entity.pdbx_description
1 polymer ?
#
loop_
_entity_poly.entity_id
_entity_poly.type
_entity_poly.pdbx_seq_one_letter_code
_entity_poly.pdbx_strand_id
1 'polypeptide(L)'
;MAITISVNGKPRTSQAAPATALLYVLRNDFELNAAKFGCGAAQCGACTVLVDDKPVRSCVTPVSAVGKSNVTTLEGLGSSDKLHALQQAFIDEQAAQCGYCIPGMIMSAKALLDFNPKPSEAEIVEALVGNLCRCGTHNRIVRAIKRAAGVPA
;
A
#
# COMPACT_ATOMS: atom_id res chain seq x y z
N MET A 1 -6.70 -11.36 -24.55
CA MET A 1 -8.03 -11.18 -23.94
C MET A 1 -7.95 -10.00 -22.97
N ALA A 2 -8.89 -9.07 -23.04
CA ALA A 2 -8.93 -7.94 -22.12
C ALA A 2 -9.36 -8.40 -20.71
N ILE A 3 -8.67 -7.93 -19.68
CA ILE A 3 -9.04 -8.14 -18.28
C ILE A 3 -9.49 -6.81 -17.68
N THR A 4 -10.70 -6.78 -17.15
CA THR A 4 -11.23 -5.61 -16.44
C THR A 4 -11.27 -5.89 -14.95
N ILE A 5 -10.64 -5.00 -14.16
CA ILE A 5 -10.64 -5.05 -12.69
C ILE A 5 -11.07 -3.69 -12.12
N SER A 6 -11.60 -3.69 -10.89
CA SER A 6 -11.90 -2.46 -10.16
C SER A 6 -10.63 -1.94 -9.49
N VAL A 7 -10.24 -0.70 -9.77
CA VAL A 7 -9.08 -0.06 -9.13
C VAL A 7 -9.48 1.34 -8.66
N ASN A 8 -9.33 1.58 -7.37
CA ASN A 8 -9.70 2.84 -6.71
C ASN A 8 -11.16 3.23 -7.02
N GLY A 9 -12.06 2.23 -6.97
CA GLY A 9 -13.48 2.40 -7.20
C GLY A 9 -13.90 2.62 -8.67
N LYS A 10 -12.97 2.44 -9.62
CA LYS A 10 -13.24 2.61 -11.06
C LYS A 10 -12.87 1.35 -11.84
N PRO A 11 -13.70 0.90 -12.79
CA PRO A 11 -13.32 -0.19 -13.69
C PRO A 11 -12.18 0.26 -14.62
N ARG A 12 -11.15 -0.57 -14.74
CA ARG A 12 -10.00 -0.37 -15.63
C ARG A 12 -9.73 -1.64 -16.41
N THR A 13 -9.42 -1.50 -17.69
CA THR A 13 -9.19 -2.63 -18.61
C THR A 13 -7.74 -2.66 -19.06
N SER A 14 -7.12 -3.83 -18.98
CA SER A 14 -5.77 -4.13 -19.43
C SER A 14 -5.80 -5.22 -20.50
N GLN A 15 -4.82 -5.19 -21.42
CA GLN A 15 -4.57 -6.26 -22.40
C GLN A 15 -3.49 -7.26 -21.92
N ALA A 16 -3.02 -7.12 -20.69
CA ALA A 16 -2.02 -7.99 -20.10
C ALA A 16 -2.51 -9.45 -20.05
N ALA A 17 -1.57 -10.39 -20.14
CA ALA A 17 -1.87 -11.80 -19.97
C ALA A 17 -2.40 -12.07 -18.54
N PRO A 18 -3.31 -13.03 -18.34
CA PRO A 18 -3.91 -13.32 -17.02
C PRO A 18 -2.89 -13.60 -15.91
N ALA A 19 -1.75 -14.17 -16.25
CA ALA A 19 -0.65 -14.47 -15.32
C ALA A 19 0.26 -13.26 -15.02
N THR A 20 0.06 -12.13 -15.70
CA THR A 20 0.87 -10.91 -15.44
C THR A 20 0.68 -10.46 -14.01
N ALA A 21 1.78 -10.16 -13.32
CA ALA A 21 1.70 -9.66 -11.95
C ALA A 21 0.95 -8.33 -11.90
N LEU A 22 0.03 -8.21 -10.94
CA LEU A 22 -0.82 -7.03 -10.72
C LEU A 22 0.00 -5.73 -10.66
N LEU A 23 1.20 -5.78 -10.07
CA LEU A 23 2.10 -4.63 -9.98
C LEU A 23 2.38 -4.01 -11.36
N TYR A 24 2.67 -4.84 -12.35
CA TYR A 24 2.98 -4.33 -13.70
C TYR A 24 1.76 -3.75 -14.39
N VAL A 25 0.59 -4.36 -14.23
CA VAL A 25 -0.68 -3.83 -14.75
C VAL A 25 -0.99 -2.47 -14.12
N LEU A 26 -0.86 -2.34 -12.79
CA LEU A 26 -1.07 -1.06 -12.10
C LEU A 26 -0.13 0.03 -12.63
N ARG A 27 1.16 -0.30 -12.80
CA ARG A 27 2.19 0.69 -13.17
C ARG A 27 2.21 1.01 -14.66
N ASN A 28 2.12 0.01 -15.52
CA ASN A 28 2.35 0.17 -16.96
C ASN A 28 1.06 0.51 -17.71
N ASP A 29 -0.04 -0.18 -17.37
CA ASP A 29 -1.30 -0.04 -18.09
C ASP A 29 -2.18 1.05 -17.48
N PHE A 30 -2.11 1.22 -16.15
CA PHE A 30 -2.95 2.18 -15.42
C PHE A 30 -2.21 3.40 -14.92
N GLU A 31 -0.88 3.47 -15.09
CA GLU A 31 -0.01 4.59 -14.69
C GLU A 31 -0.06 4.91 -13.18
N LEU A 32 -0.42 3.90 -12.36
CA LEU A 32 -0.44 4.02 -10.91
C LEU A 32 0.92 3.60 -10.34
N ASN A 33 1.76 4.57 -10.05
CA ASN A 33 3.18 4.37 -9.77
C ASN A 33 3.56 4.33 -8.29
N ALA A 34 2.62 4.46 -7.35
CA ALA A 34 2.91 4.42 -5.92
C ALA A 34 3.43 3.04 -5.49
N ALA A 35 2.77 1.93 -5.87
CA ALA A 35 3.30 0.61 -5.62
C ALA A 35 4.63 0.40 -6.37
N LYS A 36 5.67 -0.08 -5.66
CA LYS A 36 7.04 -0.18 -6.18
C LYS A 36 7.49 -1.63 -6.34
N PHE A 37 8.30 -1.89 -7.37
CA PHE A 37 9.01 -3.16 -7.49
C PHE A 37 10.27 -3.12 -6.59
N GLY A 38 10.37 -4.05 -5.64
CA GLY A 38 11.56 -4.22 -4.81
C GLY A 38 12.15 -5.61 -4.98
N CYS A 39 11.73 -6.59 -4.16
CA CYS A 39 12.29 -7.95 -4.19
C CYS A 39 11.71 -8.85 -5.28
N GLY A 40 10.50 -8.60 -5.76
CA GLY A 40 9.78 -9.49 -6.68
C GLY A 40 9.35 -10.85 -6.08
N ALA A 41 9.48 -11.02 -4.76
CA ALA A 41 9.30 -12.30 -4.05
C ALA A 41 8.40 -12.15 -2.79
N ALA A 42 7.51 -11.16 -2.77
CA ALA A 42 6.57 -10.88 -1.69
C ALA A 42 7.19 -10.57 -0.32
N GLN A 43 8.50 -10.32 -0.21
CA GLN A 43 9.20 -10.19 1.07
C GLN A 43 9.35 -8.75 1.56
N CYS A 44 9.58 -7.77 0.65
CA CYS A 44 9.96 -6.41 1.06
C CYS A 44 8.79 -5.46 1.29
N GLY A 45 7.59 -5.77 0.86
CA GLY A 45 6.39 -4.96 1.05
C GLY A 45 6.28 -3.68 0.20
N ALA A 46 7.27 -3.31 -0.61
CA ALA A 46 7.23 -2.09 -1.41
C ALA A 46 6.08 -2.07 -2.45
N CYS A 47 5.60 -3.24 -2.84
CA CYS A 47 4.50 -3.44 -3.79
C CYS A 47 3.12 -3.60 -3.15
N THR A 48 2.97 -3.35 -1.85
CA THR A 48 1.70 -3.58 -1.15
C THR A 48 0.60 -2.69 -1.70
N VAL A 49 -0.52 -3.33 -2.02
CA VAL A 49 -1.82 -2.71 -2.32
C VAL A 49 -2.88 -3.39 -1.47
N LEU A 50 -4.10 -2.85 -1.40
CA LEU A 50 -5.21 -3.57 -0.78
C LEU A 50 -6.06 -4.25 -1.86
N VAL A 51 -6.51 -5.46 -1.59
CA VAL A 51 -7.52 -6.16 -2.37
C VAL A 51 -8.64 -6.51 -1.40
N ASP A 52 -9.82 -5.88 -1.57
CA ASP A 52 -10.92 -5.92 -0.62
C ASP A 52 -10.42 -5.66 0.82
N ASP A 53 -9.72 -4.53 0.98
CA ASP A 53 -9.15 -4.00 2.24
C ASP A 53 -8.06 -4.87 2.89
N LYS A 54 -7.65 -5.97 2.25
CA LYS A 54 -6.57 -6.84 2.74
C LYS A 54 -5.24 -6.53 2.05
N PRO A 55 -4.12 -6.44 2.79
CA PRO A 55 -2.83 -6.15 2.20
C PRO A 55 -2.32 -7.32 1.34
N VAL A 56 -2.01 -7.02 0.08
CA VAL A 56 -1.56 -7.99 -0.91
C VAL A 56 -0.25 -7.55 -1.55
N ARG A 57 0.64 -8.49 -1.80
CA ARG A 57 1.93 -8.24 -2.51
C ARG A 57 1.71 -8.33 -4.01
N SER A 58 1.47 -7.20 -4.64
CA SER A 58 1.10 -7.14 -6.07
C SER A 58 2.18 -7.66 -7.03
N CYS A 59 3.45 -7.76 -6.62
CA CYS A 59 4.54 -8.27 -7.45
C CYS A 59 4.46 -9.78 -7.75
N VAL A 60 3.72 -10.55 -6.93
CA VAL A 60 3.54 -12.00 -7.10
C VAL A 60 2.09 -12.41 -7.31
N THR A 61 1.17 -11.46 -7.30
CA THR A 61 -0.26 -11.71 -7.48
C THR A 61 -0.62 -11.57 -8.95
N PRO A 62 -1.08 -12.63 -9.63
CA PRO A 62 -1.56 -12.53 -11.00
C PRO A 62 -2.77 -11.60 -11.10
N VAL A 63 -2.85 -10.80 -12.16
CA VAL A 63 -4.00 -9.89 -12.35
C VAL A 63 -5.33 -10.65 -12.41
N SER A 64 -5.33 -11.88 -12.96
CA SER A 64 -6.52 -12.74 -12.98
C SER A 64 -7.02 -13.15 -11.61
N ALA A 65 -6.14 -13.19 -10.59
CA ALA A 65 -6.52 -13.53 -9.22
C ALA A 65 -7.33 -12.43 -8.52
N VAL A 66 -7.29 -11.21 -9.03
CA VAL A 66 -8.11 -10.09 -8.51
C VAL A 66 -9.61 -10.34 -8.74
N GLY A 67 -9.97 -10.90 -9.90
CA GLY A 67 -11.36 -11.23 -10.21
C GLY A 67 -12.28 -10.00 -10.13
N LYS A 68 -13.31 -10.09 -9.27
CA LYS A 68 -14.28 -9.02 -9.03
C LYS A 68 -13.92 -8.12 -7.85
N SER A 69 -12.82 -8.39 -7.17
CA SER A 69 -12.37 -7.62 -6.00
C SER A 69 -11.97 -6.20 -6.36
N ASN A 70 -12.04 -5.29 -5.40
CA ASN A 70 -11.57 -3.92 -5.57
C ASN A 70 -10.11 -3.80 -5.13
N VAL A 71 -9.27 -3.28 -6.01
CA VAL A 71 -7.88 -2.94 -5.68
C VAL A 71 -7.82 -1.49 -5.25
N THR A 72 -7.27 -1.24 -4.07
CA THR A 72 -6.98 0.10 -3.59
C THR A 72 -5.47 0.32 -3.54
N THR A 73 -5.00 1.35 -4.24
CA THR A 73 -3.60 1.80 -4.22
C THR A 73 -3.46 3.07 -3.39
N LEU A 74 -2.24 3.52 -3.11
CA LEU A 74 -2.01 4.77 -2.37
C LEU A 74 -2.70 5.96 -3.03
N GLU A 75 -2.73 6.00 -4.36
CA GLU A 75 -3.40 7.06 -5.13
C GLU A 75 -4.92 7.08 -4.91
N GLY A 76 -5.50 5.98 -4.42
CA GLY A 76 -6.91 5.88 -4.08
C GLY A 76 -7.26 6.31 -2.65
N LEU A 77 -6.27 6.56 -1.78
CA LEU A 77 -6.53 6.96 -0.39
C LEU A 77 -6.84 8.45 -0.25
N GLY A 78 -6.20 9.28 -1.04
CA GLY A 78 -6.38 10.73 -0.97
C GLY A 78 -5.77 11.44 -2.19
N SER A 79 -6.00 12.74 -2.30
CA SER A 79 -5.44 13.60 -3.35
C SER A 79 -4.47 14.62 -2.75
N SER A 80 -3.74 15.35 -3.60
CA SER A 80 -2.88 16.48 -3.17
C SER A 80 -3.63 17.51 -2.34
N ASP A 81 -4.92 17.72 -2.62
CA ASP A 81 -5.74 18.75 -1.97
C ASP A 81 -6.45 18.21 -0.71
N LYS A 82 -6.55 16.88 -0.58
CA LYS A 82 -7.19 16.22 0.54
C LYS A 82 -6.48 14.91 0.86
N LEU A 83 -5.43 15.01 1.64
CA LEU A 83 -4.65 13.84 2.08
C LEU A 83 -5.46 12.96 3.04
N HIS A 84 -5.24 11.65 2.96
CA HIS A 84 -5.68 10.73 3.99
C HIS A 84 -4.89 10.97 5.29
N ALA A 85 -5.50 10.72 6.46
CA ALA A 85 -4.87 10.95 7.77
C ALA A 85 -3.48 10.28 7.90
N LEU A 86 -3.32 9.06 7.36
CA LEU A 86 -2.01 8.39 7.30
C LEU A 86 -1.00 9.16 6.44
N GLN A 87 -1.39 9.64 5.28
CA GLN A 87 -0.49 10.40 4.40
C GLN A 87 -0.03 11.69 5.10
N GLN A 88 -0.95 12.42 5.73
CA GLN A 88 -0.63 13.62 6.50
C GLN A 88 0.30 13.31 7.68
N ALA A 89 0.01 12.27 8.46
CA ALA A 89 0.84 11.87 9.59
C ALA A 89 2.27 11.49 9.17
N PHE A 90 2.45 10.82 8.02
CA PHE A 90 3.78 10.50 7.48
C PHE A 90 4.57 11.75 7.08
N ILE A 91 3.90 12.79 6.61
CA ILE A 91 4.51 14.10 6.33
C ILE A 91 4.90 14.80 7.63
N ASP A 92 3.97 14.90 8.58
CA ASP A 92 4.16 15.59 9.87
C ASP A 92 5.31 14.98 10.68
N GLU A 93 5.43 13.65 10.69
CA GLU A 93 6.50 12.92 11.37
C GLU A 93 7.79 12.80 10.55
N GLN A 94 7.82 13.35 9.35
CA GLN A 94 8.95 13.23 8.42
C GLN A 94 9.40 11.75 8.28
N ALA A 95 8.45 10.85 8.14
CA ALA A 95 8.67 9.40 8.15
C ALA A 95 9.39 8.87 6.91
N ALA A 96 9.54 9.68 5.87
CA ALA A 96 10.23 9.33 4.64
C ALA A 96 11.67 9.86 4.61
N GLN A 97 12.57 9.10 3.97
CA GLN A 97 13.87 9.58 3.49
C GLN A 97 13.90 9.44 1.96
N CYS A 98 14.26 8.28 1.40
CA CYS A 98 14.19 8.08 -0.06
C CYS A 98 12.74 7.93 -0.57
N GLY A 99 11.78 7.59 0.28
CA GLY A 99 10.37 7.45 -0.04
C GLY A 99 9.97 6.13 -0.70
N TYR A 100 10.91 5.27 -1.09
CA TYR A 100 10.62 4.08 -1.89
C TYR A 100 9.69 3.07 -1.20
N CYS A 101 9.87 2.82 0.10
CA CYS A 101 9.05 1.90 0.88
C CYS A 101 7.73 2.51 1.38
N ILE A 102 7.62 3.85 1.39
CA ILE A 102 6.53 4.55 2.06
C ILE A 102 5.14 4.19 1.54
N PRO A 103 4.90 4.06 0.22
CA PRO A 103 3.60 3.61 -0.26
C PRO A 103 3.16 2.28 0.34
N GLY A 104 4.05 1.29 0.36
CA GLY A 104 3.78 -0.02 0.95
C GLY A 104 3.55 0.04 2.46
N MET A 105 4.31 0.87 3.18
CA MET A 105 4.13 1.10 4.62
C MET A 105 2.75 1.70 4.92
N ILE A 106 2.34 2.73 4.18
CA ILE A 106 1.03 3.37 4.34
C ILE A 106 -0.10 2.38 4.04
N MET A 107 0.01 1.57 2.98
CA MET A 107 -1.02 0.59 2.64
C MET A 107 -1.14 -0.51 3.70
N SER A 108 -0.03 -0.99 4.26
CA SER A 108 -0.05 -1.95 5.37
C SER A 108 -0.64 -1.33 6.63
N ALA A 109 -0.27 -0.09 6.96
CA ALA A 109 -0.84 0.65 8.08
C ALA A 109 -2.34 0.92 7.90
N LYS A 110 -2.79 1.23 6.68
CA LYS A 110 -4.22 1.42 6.37
C LYS A 110 -5.02 0.17 6.69
N ALA A 111 -4.55 -1.01 6.23
CA ALA A 111 -5.20 -2.28 6.54
C ALA A 111 -5.27 -2.55 8.06
N LEU A 112 -4.20 -2.24 8.80
CA LEU A 112 -4.20 -2.36 10.25
C LEU A 112 -5.25 -1.45 10.89
N LEU A 113 -5.27 -0.15 10.52
CA LEU A 113 -6.17 0.83 11.15
C LEU A 113 -7.64 0.60 10.79
N ASP A 114 -7.93 0.01 9.64
CA ASP A 114 -9.30 -0.41 9.29
C ASP A 114 -9.78 -1.57 10.16
N PHE A 115 -8.89 -2.49 10.50
CA PHE A 115 -9.19 -3.62 11.38
C PHE A 115 -9.15 -3.23 12.87
N ASN A 116 -8.13 -2.49 13.29
CA ASN A 116 -7.93 -2.01 14.66
C ASN A 116 -7.62 -0.51 14.65
N PRO A 117 -8.59 0.36 14.92
CA PRO A 117 -8.42 1.82 14.87
C PRO A 117 -7.48 2.38 15.94
N LYS A 118 -7.21 1.61 17.01
CA LYS A 118 -6.34 2.03 18.13
C LYS A 118 -5.32 0.96 18.46
N PRO A 119 -4.38 0.67 17.53
CA PRO A 119 -3.41 -0.39 17.75
C PRO A 119 -2.38 0.01 18.81
N SER A 120 -1.91 -0.99 19.55
CA SER A 120 -0.69 -0.88 20.34
C SER A 120 0.54 -0.76 19.43
N GLU A 121 1.66 -0.31 19.99
CA GLU A 121 2.92 -0.26 19.24
C GLU A 121 3.36 -1.63 18.74
N ALA A 122 3.17 -2.68 19.54
CA ALA A 122 3.49 -4.05 19.15
C ALA A 122 2.68 -4.51 17.92
N GLU A 123 1.38 -4.19 17.87
CA GLU A 123 0.53 -4.49 16.71
C GLU A 123 0.94 -3.70 15.46
N ILE A 124 1.39 -2.44 15.62
CA ILE A 124 1.93 -1.65 14.50
C ILE A 124 3.20 -2.30 13.97
N VAL A 125 4.13 -2.68 14.85
CA VAL A 125 5.39 -3.33 14.46
C VAL A 125 5.10 -4.65 13.75
N GLU A 126 4.21 -5.47 14.29
CA GLU A 126 3.80 -6.76 13.68
C GLU A 126 3.19 -6.57 12.29
N ALA A 127 2.30 -5.59 12.12
CA ALA A 127 1.69 -5.29 10.81
C ALA A 127 2.72 -4.85 9.76
N LEU A 128 3.88 -4.36 10.19
CA LEU A 128 4.96 -3.89 9.33
C LEU A 128 6.11 -4.88 9.15
N VAL A 129 6.07 -6.07 9.78
CA VAL A 129 7.16 -7.07 9.69
C VAL A 129 7.55 -7.40 8.26
N GLY A 130 6.58 -7.46 7.34
CA GLY A 130 6.83 -7.69 5.91
C GLY A 130 7.14 -6.43 5.09
N ASN A 131 7.50 -5.31 5.72
CA ASN A 131 7.80 -4.04 5.04
C ASN A 131 9.21 -3.56 5.41
N LEU A 132 10.13 -3.57 4.43
CA LEU A 132 11.53 -3.20 4.65
C LEU A 132 11.79 -1.73 4.31
N CYS A 133 12.52 -1.05 5.20
CA CYS A 133 13.06 0.29 4.95
C CYS A 133 14.57 0.28 5.11
N ARG A 134 15.33 0.54 4.03
CA ARG A 134 16.80 0.59 4.08
C ARG A 134 17.33 1.90 4.70
N CYS A 135 16.53 2.94 4.71
CA CYS A 135 16.90 4.25 5.28
C CYS A 135 16.80 4.30 6.83
N GLY A 136 16.17 3.30 7.45
CA GLY A 136 16.08 3.23 8.91
C GLY A 136 15.06 4.18 9.54
N THR A 137 14.02 4.60 8.81
CA THR A 137 13.01 5.54 9.32
C THR A 137 11.90 4.88 10.15
N HIS A 138 12.06 3.62 10.57
CA HIS A 138 11.02 2.83 11.24
C HIS A 138 10.40 3.51 12.46
N ASN A 139 11.21 4.14 13.33
CA ASN A 139 10.69 4.84 14.51
C ASN A 139 9.75 5.99 14.13
N ARG A 140 10.05 6.73 13.05
CA ARG A 140 9.20 7.80 12.55
C ARG A 140 7.92 7.25 11.90
N ILE A 141 8.04 6.11 11.21
CA ILE A 141 6.88 5.41 10.61
C ILE A 141 5.92 4.95 11.72
N VAL A 142 6.43 4.32 12.79
CA VAL A 142 5.60 3.90 13.93
C VAL A 142 4.90 5.11 14.56
N ARG A 143 5.62 6.22 14.82
CA ARG A 143 5.01 7.45 15.34
C ARG A 143 3.94 8.01 14.40
N ALA A 144 4.20 8.00 13.09
CA ALA A 144 3.22 8.47 12.12
C ALA A 144 1.91 7.64 12.16
N ILE A 145 2.02 6.32 12.30
CA ILE A 145 0.86 5.44 12.42
C ILE A 145 0.11 5.70 13.74
N LYS A 146 0.83 5.82 14.86
CA LYS A 146 0.25 6.18 16.17
C LYS A 146 -0.48 7.53 16.09
N ARG A 147 0.14 8.53 15.47
CA ARG A 147 -0.47 9.85 15.24
C ARG A 147 -1.75 9.76 14.41
N ALA A 148 -1.73 9.02 13.31
CA ALA A 148 -2.92 8.82 12.47
C ALA A 148 -4.06 8.09 13.21
N ALA A 149 -3.71 7.18 14.13
CA ALA A 149 -4.64 6.46 14.99
C ALA A 149 -5.15 7.28 16.20
N GLY A 150 -4.55 8.46 16.47
CA GLY A 150 -4.87 9.25 17.65
C GLY A 150 -4.49 8.58 18.97
N VAL A 151 -3.46 7.72 18.96
CA VAL A 151 -2.91 7.08 20.16
C VAL A 151 -1.60 7.78 20.60
N PRO A 152 -1.25 7.75 21.90
CA PRO A 152 -0.04 8.40 22.39
C PRO A 152 1.23 7.91 21.69
N ALA A 153 2.16 8.83 21.43
CA ALA A 153 3.44 8.55 20.77
C ALA A 153 4.38 7.73 21.66
#